data_5244095c6cc6db4fd3aeb06825caf10c
#
_entry.id   5244095c6cc6db4fd3aeb06825caf10c
#
_cell.length_a   1.000
_cell.length_b   1.000
_cell.length_c   1.000
_cell.angle_alpha   90.00
_cell.angle_beta   90.00
_cell.angle_gamma   90.00
#
_symmetry.space_group_name_H-M   'P 1'
#
loop_
_entity.id
_entity.type
_entity.pdbx_description
1 polymer ?
#
loop_
_entity_poly.entity_id
_entity_poly.type
_entity_poly.pdbx_seq_one_letter_code
_entity_poly.pdbx_strand_id
1 'polypeptide(L)'
;MYLAYQVMMRAQSNKILRQNVVICIGTNALPSSQEQLEKLITDLAPGHRLILVTPYDRRADATWNSSKLADFVRTLPQKYNYITIADWQKMTQQHPEVYDGTDGVHFAGRHSGDVIYAETINQGLKQAAKGPLKK
;
A
#
# COMPACT_ATOMS: atom_id res chain seq x y z
N MET A 1 11.16 0.07 -0.26
CA MET A 1 10.73 0.51 1.09
C MET A 1 11.55 1.67 1.63
N TYR A 2 12.87 1.57 1.63
CA TYR A 2 13.76 2.64 2.13
C TYR A 2 13.52 4.01 1.47
N LEU A 3 13.37 4.07 0.15
CA LEU A 3 13.07 5.32 -0.56
C LEU A 3 11.72 5.92 -0.15
N ALA A 4 10.70 5.09 0.04
CA ALA A 4 9.40 5.58 0.50
C ALA A 4 9.48 6.20 1.90
N TYR A 5 10.25 5.60 2.79
CA TYR A 5 10.53 6.16 4.11
C TYR A 5 11.19 7.55 3.99
N GLN A 6 12.24 7.68 3.18
CA GLN A 6 12.92 8.97 3.00
C GLN A 6 12.00 10.05 2.42
N VAL A 7 11.19 9.69 1.42
CA VAL A 7 10.23 10.63 0.80
C VAL A 7 9.21 11.09 1.84
N MET A 8 8.64 10.16 2.61
CA MET A 8 7.67 10.51 3.65
C MET A 8 8.28 11.40 4.73
N MET A 9 9.46 11.06 5.24
CA MET A 9 10.14 11.86 6.26
C MET A 9 10.48 13.27 5.76
N ARG A 10 10.90 13.39 4.52
CA ARG A 10 11.17 14.70 3.89
C ARG A 10 9.88 15.52 3.75
N ALA A 11 8.80 14.90 3.30
CA ALA A 11 7.50 15.58 3.17
C ALA A 11 6.97 16.04 4.54
N GLN A 12 7.16 15.21 5.55
CA GLN A 12 6.79 15.52 6.94
C GLN A 12 7.61 16.69 7.50
N SER A 13 8.93 16.66 7.35
CA SER A 13 9.83 17.74 7.75
C SER A 13 9.47 19.07 7.10
N ASN A 14 9.10 19.04 5.82
CA ASN A 14 8.71 20.22 5.05
C ASN A 14 7.24 20.64 5.30
N LYS A 15 6.52 19.95 6.18
CA LYS A 15 5.11 20.20 6.51
C LYS A 15 4.15 20.19 5.31
N ILE A 16 4.48 19.38 4.28
CA ILE A 16 3.67 19.22 3.07
C ILE A 16 2.90 17.89 3.04
N LEU A 17 3.13 17.02 4.03
CA LEU A 17 2.41 15.75 4.13
C LEU A 17 0.93 16.01 4.42
N ARG A 18 0.06 15.43 3.59
CA ARG A 18 -1.39 15.59 3.75
C ARG A 18 -1.92 14.72 4.88
N GLN A 19 -3.15 15.01 5.34
CA GLN A 19 -3.81 14.27 6.41
C GLN A 19 -3.99 12.78 6.08
N ASN A 20 -4.34 12.47 4.83
CA ASN A 20 -4.41 11.10 4.33
C ASN A 20 -3.18 10.80 3.47
N VAL A 21 -2.44 9.78 3.86
CA VAL A 21 -1.21 9.35 3.19
C VAL A 21 -1.44 7.97 2.60
N VAL A 22 -1.29 7.84 1.29
CA VAL A 22 -1.40 6.56 0.57
C VAL A 22 -0.01 6.02 0.31
N ILE A 23 0.22 4.77 0.65
CA ILE A 23 1.48 4.06 0.41
C ILE A 23 1.22 2.86 -0.49
N CYS A 24 1.80 2.89 -1.69
CA CYS A 24 1.69 1.88 -2.74
C CYS A 24 3.08 1.34 -3.04
N ILE A 25 3.57 0.42 -2.22
CA ILE A 25 4.92 -0.14 -2.33
C ILE A 25 4.91 -1.63 -1.97
N GLY A 26 5.94 -2.35 -2.40
CA GLY A 26 6.18 -3.70 -1.93
C GLY A 26 6.08 -4.79 -2.98
N THR A 27 5.86 -4.46 -4.26
CA THR A 27 5.92 -5.44 -5.35
C THR A 27 7.27 -6.17 -5.38
N ASN A 28 8.35 -5.43 -5.16
CA ASN A 28 9.70 -5.97 -5.03
C ASN A 28 10.11 -6.07 -3.55
N ALA A 29 9.26 -6.68 -2.73
CA ALA A 29 9.51 -6.78 -1.29
C ALA A 29 10.72 -7.67 -0.98
N LEU A 30 11.59 -7.15 -0.11
CA LEU A 30 12.72 -7.87 0.47
C LEU A 30 12.32 -8.46 1.83
N PRO A 31 13.09 -9.39 2.39
CA PRO A 31 12.82 -9.94 3.73
C PRO A 31 12.70 -8.86 4.82
N SER A 32 13.46 -7.76 4.72
CA SER A 32 13.41 -6.62 5.64
C SER A 32 12.26 -5.64 5.41
N SER A 33 11.42 -5.86 4.40
CA SER A 33 10.37 -4.91 4.03
C SER A 33 9.31 -4.71 5.11
N GLN A 34 9.01 -5.76 5.89
CA GLN A 34 8.06 -5.65 6.99
C GLN A 34 8.57 -4.69 8.09
N GLU A 35 9.82 -4.86 8.52
CA GLU A 35 10.43 -3.98 9.53
C GLU A 35 10.53 -2.53 9.03
N GLN A 36 10.90 -2.35 7.77
CA GLN A 36 11.00 -1.02 7.17
C GLN A 36 9.63 -0.34 7.06
N LEU A 37 8.57 -1.10 6.73
CA LEU A 37 7.22 -0.56 6.71
C LEU A 37 6.76 -0.20 8.12
N GLU A 38 7.03 -1.04 9.10
CA GLU A 38 6.66 -0.77 10.49
C GLU A 38 7.38 0.47 11.03
N LYS A 39 8.66 0.63 10.69
CA LYS A 39 9.40 1.86 11.01
C LYS A 39 8.77 3.10 10.37
N LEU A 40 8.35 3.02 9.12
CA LEU A 40 7.65 4.10 8.43
C LEU A 40 6.34 4.47 9.16
N ILE A 41 5.57 3.47 9.59
CA ILE A 41 4.31 3.66 10.32
C ILE A 41 4.56 4.34 11.67
N THR A 42 5.57 3.87 12.41
CA THR A 42 5.86 4.40 13.76
C THR A 42 6.40 5.82 13.72
N ASP A 43 7.23 6.14 12.72
CA ASP A 43 7.85 7.46 12.57
C ASP A 43 6.94 8.51 11.88
N LEU A 44 5.78 8.10 11.39
CA LEU A 44 4.76 9.05 10.93
C LEU A 44 4.31 9.93 12.08
N ALA A 45 4.30 11.24 11.86
CA ALA A 45 3.83 12.20 12.86
C ALA A 45 2.34 12.03 13.18
N PRO A 46 1.87 12.47 14.36
CA PRO A 46 0.44 12.58 14.66
C PRO A 46 -0.33 13.43 13.63
N GLY A 47 -1.63 13.22 13.55
CA GLY A 47 -2.51 13.99 12.68
C GLY A 47 -2.68 13.44 11.27
N HIS A 48 -2.20 12.22 11.02
CA HIS A 48 -2.33 11.55 9.72
C HIS A 48 -3.11 10.24 9.82
N ARG A 49 -3.67 9.81 8.68
CA ARG A 49 -4.17 8.45 8.43
C ARG A 49 -3.31 7.81 7.36
N LEU A 50 -3.09 6.52 7.46
CA LEU A 50 -2.41 5.73 6.43
C LEU A 50 -3.40 4.86 5.68
N ILE A 51 -3.32 4.89 4.37
CA ILE A 51 -3.95 3.94 3.48
C ILE A 51 -2.83 3.09 2.85
N LEU A 52 -2.77 1.84 3.21
CA LEU A 52 -1.77 0.90 2.69
C LEU A 52 -2.38 0.08 1.57
N VAL A 53 -1.79 0.16 0.39
CA VAL A 53 -2.18 -0.65 -0.76
C VAL A 53 -1.40 -1.96 -0.70
N THR A 54 -2.10 -3.10 -0.69
CA THR A 54 -1.42 -4.41 -0.69
C THR A 54 -0.66 -4.61 -1.99
N PRO A 55 0.61 -5.04 -1.94
CA PRO A 55 1.37 -5.34 -3.14
C PRO A 55 0.86 -6.60 -3.83
N TYR A 56 1.03 -6.68 -5.14
CA TYR A 56 0.76 -7.86 -5.92
C TYR A 56 1.81 -8.05 -7.01
N ASP A 57 2.22 -9.30 -7.19
CA ASP A 57 3.06 -9.76 -8.29
C ASP A 57 2.51 -11.11 -8.77
N ARG A 58 1.98 -11.14 -10.00
CA ARG A 58 1.41 -12.36 -10.59
C ARG A 58 2.46 -13.45 -10.82
N ARG A 59 3.72 -13.06 -10.96
CA ARG A 59 4.85 -14.01 -11.12
C ARG A 59 5.23 -14.68 -9.80
N ALA A 60 4.65 -14.20 -8.70
CA ALA A 60 5.08 -14.57 -7.35
C ALA A 60 5.05 -16.08 -7.18
N ASP A 61 6.21 -16.67 -7.24
CA ASP A 61 6.48 -17.95 -6.62
C ASP A 61 6.84 -17.74 -5.14
N ALA A 62 7.18 -18.83 -4.45
CA ALA A 62 7.53 -18.78 -3.03
C ALA A 62 8.78 -17.92 -2.72
N THR A 63 9.52 -17.48 -3.73
CA THR A 63 10.75 -16.67 -3.58
C THR A 63 10.48 -15.19 -3.42
N TRP A 64 9.33 -14.70 -3.91
CA TRP A 64 8.95 -13.29 -3.85
C TRP A 64 8.18 -12.97 -2.57
N ASN A 65 8.57 -11.91 -1.92
CA ASN A 65 8.01 -11.53 -0.62
C ASN A 65 6.77 -10.64 -0.70
N SER A 66 6.30 -10.30 -1.91
CA SER A 66 5.12 -9.43 -2.09
C SER A 66 3.86 -10.00 -1.44
N SER A 67 3.60 -11.31 -1.59
CA SER A 67 2.46 -11.97 -0.97
C SER A 67 2.56 -11.97 0.56
N LYS A 68 3.73 -12.28 1.09
CA LYS A 68 3.99 -12.25 2.53
C LYS A 68 3.83 -10.83 3.09
N LEU A 69 4.29 -9.83 2.33
CA LEU A 69 4.11 -8.44 2.73
C LEU A 69 2.64 -8.03 2.68
N ALA A 70 1.86 -8.48 1.69
CA ALA A 70 0.42 -8.22 1.62
C ALA A 70 -0.30 -8.82 2.84
N ASP A 71 0.03 -10.04 3.23
CA ASP A 71 -0.54 -10.68 4.43
C ASP A 71 -0.19 -9.90 5.70
N PHE A 72 1.07 -9.50 5.83
CA PHE A 72 1.51 -8.66 6.95
C PHE A 72 0.75 -7.32 6.99
N VAL A 73 0.62 -6.64 5.86
CA VAL A 73 -0.11 -5.36 5.74
C VAL A 73 -1.54 -5.50 6.25
N ARG A 74 -2.23 -6.61 5.96
CA ARG A 74 -3.60 -6.86 6.42
C ARG A 74 -3.72 -6.99 7.94
N THR A 75 -2.64 -7.31 8.64
CA THR A 75 -2.66 -7.39 10.13
C THR A 75 -2.54 -6.03 10.81
N LEU A 76 -2.01 -5.03 10.13
CA LEU A 76 -1.64 -3.74 10.71
C LEU A 76 -2.82 -2.92 11.27
N PRO A 77 -4.04 -2.94 10.70
CA PRO A 77 -5.17 -2.21 11.29
C PRO A 77 -5.55 -2.67 12.70
N GLN A 78 -5.24 -3.90 13.07
CA GLN A 78 -5.47 -4.41 14.43
C GLN A 78 -4.51 -3.79 15.45
N LYS A 79 -3.30 -3.41 14.99
CA LYS A 79 -2.26 -2.80 15.81
C LYS A 79 -2.33 -1.27 15.79
N TYR A 80 -2.72 -0.70 14.66
CA TYR A 80 -2.73 0.74 14.39
C TYR A 80 -4.08 1.18 13.85
N ASN A 81 -4.92 1.79 14.68
CA ASN A 81 -6.30 2.13 14.34
C ASN A 81 -6.47 3.24 13.29
N TYR A 82 -5.38 3.92 12.93
CA TYR A 82 -5.33 4.94 11.88
C TYR A 82 -4.90 4.39 10.50
N ILE A 83 -4.77 3.06 10.39
CA ILE A 83 -4.44 2.38 9.13
C ILE A 83 -5.70 1.78 8.51
N THR A 84 -5.85 2.00 7.21
CA THR A 84 -6.87 1.37 6.34
C THR A 84 -6.16 0.63 5.22
N ILE A 85 -6.72 -0.50 4.80
CA ILE A 85 -6.18 -1.31 3.70
C ILE A 85 -6.96 -1.04 2.43
N ALA A 86 -6.25 -0.71 1.35
CA ALA A 86 -6.72 -0.77 -0.01
C ALA A 86 -6.21 -2.08 -0.63
N ASP A 87 -7.06 -3.12 -0.65
CA ASP A 87 -6.61 -4.48 -0.93
C ASP A 87 -6.52 -4.77 -2.43
N TRP A 88 -5.43 -4.27 -3.04
CA TRP A 88 -5.15 -4.48 -4.46
C TRP A 88 -4.95 -5.96 -4.80
N GLN A 89 -4.26 -6.72 -3.98
CA GLN A 89 -4.06 -8.15 -4.22
C GLN A 89 -5.40 -8.90 -4.31
N LYS A 90 -6.34 -8.60 -3.43
CA LYS A 90 -7.68 -9.19 -3.48
C LYS A 90 -8.43 -8.74 -4.74
N MET A 91 -8.30 -7.48 -5.10
CA MET A 91 -8.96 -6.94 -6.30
C MET A 91 -8.43 -7.60 -7.57
N THR A 92 -7.13 -7.86 -7.67
CA THR A 92 -6.56 -8.58 -8.82
C THR A 92 -7.01 -10.03 -8.93
N GLN A 93 -7.34 -10.67 -7.81
CA GLN A 93 -7.95 -12.01 -7.83
C GLN A 93 -9.36 -12.00 -8.40
N GLN A 94 -10.09 -10.91 -8.24
CA GLN A 94 -11.43 -10.70 -8.81
C GLN A 94 -11.37 -10.22 -10.27
N HIS A 95 -10.26 -9.62 -10.67
CA HIS A 95 -10.03 -9.04 -12.00
C HIS A 95 -8.69 -9.51 -12.59
N PRO A 96 -8.52 -10.84 -12.80
CA PRO A 96 -7.24 -11.37 -13.28
C PRO A 96 -6.85 -10.85 -14.66
N GLU A 97 -7.83 -10.42 -15.47
CA GLU A 97 -7.64 -9.82 -16.80
C GLU A 97 -6.76 -8.56 -16.79
N VAL A 98 -6.63 -7.88 -15.66
CA VAL A 98 -5.77 -6.69 -15.51
C VAL A 98 -4.33 -6.97 -15.93
N TYR A 99 -3.86 -8.18 -15.69
CA TYR A 99 -2.49 -8.59 -15.99
C TYR A 99 -2.34 -9.44 -17.26
N ASP A 100 -3.42 -9.68 -18.02
CA ASP A 100 -3.34 -10.47 -19.25
C ASP A 100 -2.49 -9.75 -20.30
N GLY A 101 -1.51 -10.47 -20.83
CA GLY A 101 -0.56 -9.93 -21.82
C GLY A 101 0.46 -8.94 -21.23
N THR A 102 0.57 -8.84 -19.93
CA THR A 102 1.61 -8.05 -19.23
C THR A 102 2.72 -8.96 -18.71
N ASP A 103 3.74 -8.35 -18.09
CA ASP A 103 4.80 -9.09 -17.39
C ASP A 103 4.35 -9.68 -16.02
N GLY A 104 3.08 -9.47 -15.65
CA GLY A 104 2.51 -9.92 -14.38
C GLY A 104 2.71 -8.97 -13.20
N VAL A 105 3.36 -7.84 -13.43
CA VAL A 105 3.66 -6.81 -12.41
C VAL A 105 3.13 -5.45 -12.83
N HIS A 106 3.41 -5.05 -14.06
CA HIS A 106 3.08 -3.74 -14.58
C HIS A 106 1.84 -3.83 -15.47
N PHE A 107 0.81 -3.10 -15.10
CA PHE A 107 -0.44 -2.99 -15.86
C PHE A 107 -0.65 -1.58 -16.44
N ALA A 108 0.28 -0.68 -16.23
CA ALA A 108 0.23 0.70 -16.72
C ALA A 108 -0.02 0.77 -18.22
N GLY A 109 -0.89 1.69 -18.63
CA GLY A 109 -1.37 1.78 -20.01
C GLY A 109 -2.53 0.85 -20.34
N ARG A 110 -2.95 0.01 -19.42
CA ARG A 110 -4.21 -0.74 -19.51
C ARG A 110 -5.31 0.01 -18.79
N HIS A 111 -6.20 0.61 -19.55
CA HIS A 111 -7.27 1.45 -18.99
C HIS A 111 -8.09 0.76 -17.91
N SER A 112 -8.46 -0.51 -18.11
CA SER A 112 -9.20 -1.27 -17.09
C SER A 112 -8.41 -1.46 -15.80
N GLY A 113 -7.12 -1.75 -15.88
CA GLY A 113 -6.25 -1.88 -14.72
C GLY A 113 -6.08 -0.57 -13.96
N ASP A 114 -5.85 0.52 -14.68
CA ASP A 114 -5.72 1.86 -14.09
C ASP A 114 -6.99 2.29 -13.35
N VAL A 115 -8.16 2.05 -13.92
CA VAL A 115 -9.47 2.36 -13.31
C VAL A 115 -9.70 1.54 -12.05
N ILE A 116 -9.50 0.21 -12.12
CA ILE A 116 -9.72 -0.68 -10.97
C ILE A 116 -8.75 -0.35 -9.83
N TYR A 117 -7.49 -0.03 -10.15
CA TYR A 117 -6.50 0.40 -9.16
C TYR A 117 -6.90 1.70 -8.49
N ALA A 118 -7.30 2.70 -9.26
CA ALA A 118 -7.76 3.98 -8.75
C ALA A 118 -9.01 3.83 -7.87
N GLU A 119 -9.97 2.98 -8.27
CA GLU A 119 -11.17 2.68 -7.47
C GLU A 119 -10.80 2.00 -6.13
N THR A 120 -9.86 1.07 -6.15
CA THR A 120 -9.37 0.39 -4.94
C THR A 120 -8.81 1.39 -3.94
N ILE A 121 -7.98 2.33 -4.40
CA ILE A 121 -7.42 3.40 -3.57
C ILE A 121 -8.53 4.35 -3.08
N ASN A 122 -9.46 4.72 -3.95
CA ASN A 122 -10.56 5.63 -3.60
C ASN A 122 -11.48 5.03 -2.52
N GLN A 123 -11.77 3.74 -2.60
CA GLN A 123 -12.53 3.03 -1.55
C GLN A 123 -11.77 3.05 -0.22
N GLY A 124 -10.45 2.81 -0.25
CA GLY A 124 -9.59 2.92 0.92
C GLY A 124 -9.59 4.32 1.54
N LEU A 125 -9.53 5.36 0.73
CA LEU A 125 -9.62 6.76 1.17
C LEU A 125 -10.97 7.08 1.81
N LYS A 126 -12.07 6.63 1.21
CA LYS A 126 -13.43 6.81 1.75
C LYS A 126 -13.60 6.11 3.10
N GLN A 127 -13.05 4.92 3.24
CA GLN A 127 -13.07 4.18 4.50
C GLN A 127 -12.20 4.86 5.55
N ALA A 128 -10.99 5.28 5.20
CA ALA A 128 -10.07 5.97 6.09
C ALA A 128 -10.65 7.27 6.66
N ALA A 129 -11.43 8.01 5.85
CA ALA A 129 -12.07 9.26 6.27
C ALA A 129 -13.02 9.10 7.46
N LYS A 130 -13.52 7.89 7.69
CA LYS A 130 -14.39 7.56 8.83
C LYS A 130 -13.61 7.15 10.10
N GLY A 131 -12.32 6.92 9.96
CA GLY A 131 -11.46 6.43 11.04
C GLY A 131 -10.68 7.56 11.74
N PRO A 132 -9.99 7.22 12.82
CA PRO A 132 -9.22 8.17 13.59
C PRO A 132 -7.93 8.59 12.87
N LEU A 133 -7.40 9.72 13.29
CA LEU A 133 -6.03 10.14 12.99
C LEU A 133 -5.05 9.46 13.97
N LYS A 134 -3.80 9.31 13.56
CA LYS A 134 -2.72 8.98 14.49
C LYS A 134 -2.65 10.04 15.60
N LYS A 135 -2.65 9.59 16.83
CA LYS A 135 -2.47 10.44 18.02
C LYS A 135 -1.00 10.66 18.33
#